data_c1b80ac362c01888a662f467829ee9ac
#
_entry.id   c1b80ac362c01888a662f467829ee9ac
#
_cell.length_a   1.000
_cell.length_b   1.000
_cell.length_c   1.000
_cell.angle_alpha   90.00
_cell.angle_beta   90.00
_cell.angle_gamma   90.00
#
_symmetry.space_group_name_H-M   'P 1'
#
loop_
_entity.id
_entity.type
_entity.pdbx_description
1 polymer ?
#
loop_
_entity_poly.entity_id
_entity_poly.type
_entity_poly.pdbx_seq_one_letter_code
_entity_poly.pdbx_strand_id
1 'polypeptide(L)'
;MNDNNSSLSPGTRLENYIISYKLGGGGFSIVYLAEDAQSGEPVAIKEYMPLKLAYRGEDGHTIYPSDDKAGEQFAHGRRMFFQEANALAAIKHPNIINVVNFFRANGTVYMVMEFVKGINLQDYIKRHKGGLSETFIYHVFLPLLDGLRQLHAKGLLHMDIKPGNIHLRPGGNPVLLDFGAVHQMQTSRKYQPGQVLTLGFSPVEQSMYGGYVGPWTDIYAIGATMRACIEGHAPPPAEQRRLEETMKPAVEVFKKGYSEKLLRAIDWALEVDPMYRPQSVDELLQALGNDSGPPGDEGGDSSVLGKLASGLSWIKGGAR
;
A
#
# COMPACT_ATOMS: atom_id res chain seq x y z
N MET A 1 -3.77 15.83 23.63
CA MET A 1 -4.64 14.69 24.00
C MET A 1 -3.79 13.44 23.97
N ASN A 2 -3.76 12.69 25.06
CA ASN A 2 -2.85 11.54 25.20
C ASN A 2 -3.20 10.45 24.19
N ASP A 3 -2.30 10.15 23.27
CA ASP A 3 -2.40 9.05 22.26
C ASP A 3 -2.62 7.66 22.87
N ASN A 4 -2.40 7.49 24.17
CA ASN A 4 -2.48 6.21 24.87
C ASN A 4 -3.92 5.71 25.13
N ASN A 5 -4.93 6.53 24.97
CA ASN A 5 -6.32 6.15 25.33
C ASN A 5 -7.15 5.68 24.13
N SER A 6 -6.61 5.73 22.90
CA SER A 6 -7.34 5.33 21.69
C SER A 6 -7.11 3.89 21.24
N SER A 7 -6.08 3.20 21.77
CA SER A 7 -5.70 1.84 21.35
C SER A 7 -6.09 0.79 22.39
N LEU A 8 -6.32 -0.44 21.91
CA LEU A 8 -6.51 -1.62 22.78
C LEU A 8 -5.23 -1.91 23.57
N SER A 9 -5.40 -2.32 24.83
CA SER A 9 -4.28 -2.70 25.68
C SER A 9 -3.70 -4.06 25.30
N PRO A 10 -2.38 -4.29 25.52
CA PRO A 10 -1.80 -5.62 25.42
C PRO A 10 -2.56 -6.63 26.30
N GLY A 11 -2.72 -7.85 25.79
CA GLY A 11 -3.49 -8.93 26.42
C GLY A 11 -4.99 -8.87 26.14
N THR A 12 -5.52 -7.82 25.49
CA THR A 12 -6.93 -7.78 25.07
C THR A 12 -7.23 -8.93 24.11
N ARG A 13 -8.31 -9.67 24.42
CA ARG A 13 -8.78 -10.77 23.57
C ARG A 13 -9.84 -10.27 22.60
N LEU A 14 -9.61 -10.54 21.31
CA LEU A 14 -10.53 -10.28 20.20
C LEU A 14 -10.84 -11.61 19.51
N GLU A 15 -11.97 -12.23 19.79
CA GLU A 15 -12.30 -13.60 19.36
C GLU A 15 -11.16 -14.58 19.68
N ASN A 16 -10.49 -15.13 18.67
CA ASN A 16 -9.36 -16.04 18.81
C ASN A 16 -7.99 -15.36 18.83
N TYR A 17 -7.93 -14.03 18.85
CA TYR A 17 -6.68 -13.29 18.80
C TYR A 17 -6.39 -12.57 20.11
N ILE A 18 -5.11 -12.50 20.47
CA ILE A 18 -4.62 -11.81 21.67
C ILE A 18 -3.73 -10.66 21.21
N ILE A 19 -4.12 -9.43 21.53
CA ILE A 19 -3.35 -8.22 21.19
C ILE A 19 -2.02 -8.23 21.93
N SER A 20 -0.92 -8.10 21.19
CA SER A 20 0.42 -7.96 21.76
C SER A 20 0.79 -6.50 21.96
N TYR A 21 0.76 -5.69 20.90
CA TYR A 21 0.99 -4.24 20.95
C TYR A 21 0.53 -3.54 19.67
N LYS A 22 0.45 -2.20 19.72
CA LYS A 22 0.14 -1.35 18.58
C LYS A 22 1.35 -1.27 17.65
N LEU A 23 1.18 -1.66 16.38
CA LEU A 23 2.18 -1.52 15.32
C LEU A 23 2.20 -0.12 14.73
N GLY A 24 1.03 0.50 14.59
CA GLY A 24 0.86 1.81 14.00
C GLY A 24 -0.59 2.24 13.93
N GLY A 25 -0.86 3.34 13.25
CA GLY A 25 -2.21 3.83 13.03
C GLY A 25 -2.21 5.18 12.34
N GLY A 26 -3.38 5.56 11.84
CA GLY A 26 -3.63 6.85 11.20
C GLY A 26 -4.97 7.43 11.64
N GLY A 27 -5.48 8.40 10.90
CA GLY A 27 -6.74 9.07 11.21
C GLY A 27 -7.98 8.17 11.13
N PHE A 28 -7.90 6.98 10.51
CA PHE A 28 -9.05 6.11 10.23
C PHE A 28 -8.94 4.72 10.83
N SER A 29 -7.74 4.26 11.20
CA SER A 29 -7.53 2.90 11.68
C SER A 29 -6.32 2.80 12.60
N ILE A 30 -6.32 1.74 13.43
CA ILE A 30 -5.19 1.34 14.26
C ILE A 30 -4.79 -0.07 13.85
N VAL A 31 -3.49 -0.34 13.77
CA VAL A 31 -2.96 -1.66 13.45
C VAL A 31 -2.21 -2.21 14.65
N TYR A 32 -2.52 -3.45 15.00
CA TYR A 32 -1.94 -4.17 16.12
C TYR A 32 -1.17 -5.40 15.64
N LEU A 33 -0.09 -5.75 16.31
CA LEU A 33 0.40 -7.11 16.34
C LEU A 33 -0.48 -7.90 17.32
N ALA A 34 -0.89 -9.08 16.92
CA ALA A 34 -1.61 -10.03 17.76
C ALA A 34 -1.09 -11.44 17.49
N GLU A 35 -1.48 -12.36 18.37
CA GLU A 35 -1.22 -13.79 18.26
C GLU A 35 -2.56 -14.52 18.08
N ASP A 36 -2.62 -15.43 17.13
CA ASP A 36 -3.73 -16.36 17.02
C ASP A 36 -3.63 -17.39 18.16
N ALA A 37 -4.61 -17.39 19.07
CA ALA A 37 -4.58 -18.24 20.28
C ALA A 37 -4.66 -19.74 19.98
N GLN A 38 -5.05 -20.16 18.77
CA GLN A 38 -5.13 -21.56 18.38
C GLN A 38 -3.81 -22.06 17.77
N SER A 39 -3.22 -21.27 16.87
CA SER A 39 -1.99 -21.65 16.17
C SER A 39 -0.71 -21.12 16.80
N GLY A 40 -0.78 -20.08 17.62
CA GLY A 40 0.38 -19.34 18.13
C GLY A 40 1.05 -18.45 17.09
N GLU A 41 0.49 -18.35 15.89
CA GLU A 41 1.10 -17.58 14.79
C GLU A 41 0.81 -16.09 14.94
N PRO A 42 1.79 -15.22 14.60
CA PRO A 42 1.59 -13.78 14.64
C PRO A 42 0.72 -13.31 13.48
N VAL A 43 -0.22 -12.41 13.78
CA VAL A 43 -1.10 -11.75 12.80
C VAL A 43 -1.07 -10.23 12.98
N ALA A 44 -1.40 -9.49 11.92
CA ALA A 44 -1.68 -8.07 12.01
C ALA A 44 -3.19 -7.84 12.03
N ILE A 45 -3.68 -7.05 13.00
CA ILE A 45 -5.11 -6.72 13.10
C ILE A 45 -5.30 -5.23 12.88
N LYS A 46 -6.06 -4.88 11.84
CA LYS A 46 -6.46 -3.51 11.53
C LYS A 46 -7.86 -3.25 12.07
N GLU A 47 -7.97 -2.31 13.00
CA GLU A 47 -9.21 -1.86 13.61
C GLU A 47 -9.71 -0.61 12.92
N TYR A 48 -10.96 -0.55 12.50
CA TYR A 48 -11.57 0.68 12.02
C TYR A 48 -11.83 1.61 13.20
N MET A 49 -11.07 2.70 13.28
CA MET A 49 -11.10 3.71 14.36
C MET A 49 -10.89 5.10 13.80
N PRO A 50 -11.91 5.74 13.19
CA PRO A 50 -11.79 7.09 12.65
C PRO A 50 -11.81 8.14 13.76
N LEU A 51 -10.63 8.62 14.17
CA LEU A 51 -10.43 9.51 15.34
C LEU A 51 -11.23 10.81 15.30
N LYS A 52 -11.67 11.26 14.11
CA LYS A 52 -12.50 12.45 13.96
C LYS A 52 -14.01 12.19 14.15
N LEU A 53 -14.43 10.93 14.10
CA LEU A 53 -15.84 10.52 14.11
C LEU A 53 -16.19 9.64 15.30
N ALA A 54 -15.18 9.08 15.99
CA ALA A 54 -15.41 8.10 17.03
C ALA A 54 -14.35 8.17 18.13
N TYR A 55 -14.70 7.66 19.28
CA TYR A 55 -13.83 7.55 20.44
C TYR A 55 -13.99 6.17 21.09
N ARG A 56 -12.98 5.75 21.86
CA ARG A 56 -13.02 4.52 22.66
C ARG A 56 -13.61 4.83 24.01
N GLY A 57 -14.59 4.02 24.45
CA GLY A 57 -15.26 4.16 25.73
C GLY A 57 -14.35 3.88 26.92
N GLU A 58 -14.86 4.18 28.12
CA GLU A 58 -14.14 3.99 29.40
C GLU A 58 -13.82 2.53 29.69
N ASP A 59 -14.55 1.59 29.08
CA ASP A 59 -14.28 0.14 29.16
C ASP A 59 -12.97 -0.25 28.46
N GLY A 60 -12.34 0.69 27.73
CA GLY A 60 -11.10 0.48 26.98
C GLY A 60 -11.25 -0.38 25.72
N HIS A 61 -12.47 -0.77 25.35
CA HIS A 61 -12.74 -1.69 24.25
C HIS A 61 -13.73 -1.14 23.23
N THR A 62 -14.90 -0.68 23.66
CA THR A 62 -16.01 -0.31 22.79
C THR A 62 -15.78 1.04 22.11
N ILE A 63 -16.08 1.10 20.83
CA ILE A 63 -15.99 2.32 20.03
C ILE A 63 -17.38 2.91 19.84
N TYR A 64 -17.51 4.19 20.17
CA TYR A 64 -18.71 4.99 20.06
C TYR A 64 -18.50 6.14 19.07
N PRO A 65 -19.53 6.51 18.27
CA PRO A 65 -19.48 7.74 17.50
C PRO A 65 -19.46 8.95 18.44
N SER A 66 -18.79 10.04 18.00
CA SER A 66 -18.61 11.25 18.81
C SER A 66 -19.92 12.01 19.05
N ASP A 67 -20.87 11.94 18.12
CA ASP A 67 -22.19 12.52 18.16
C ASP A 67 -23.13 11.84 17.13
N ASP A 68 -24.41 12.21 17.10
CA ASP A 68 -25.40 11.60 16.20
C ASP A 68 -25.05 11.79 14.72
N LYS A 69 -24.52 12.95 14.32
CA LYS A 69 -24.09 13.25 12.95
C LYS A 69 -22.89 12.40 12.55
N ALA A 70 -21.93 12.24 13.43
CA ALA A 70 -20.79 11.34 13.25
C ALA A 70 -21.24 9.88 13.17
N GLY A 71 -22.32 9.51 13.84
CA GLY A 71 -22.90 8.17 13.86
C GLY A 71 -23.22 7.61 12.48
N GLU A 72 -23.85 8.42 11.59
CA GLU A 72 -24.16 8.02 10.21
C GLU A 72 -22.88 7.80 9.39
N GLN A 73 -21.91 8.73 9.50
CA GLN A 73 -20.65 8.65 8.79
C GLN A 73 -19.80 7.47 9.30
N PHE A 74 -19.77 7.26 10.59
CA PHE A 74 -19.09 6.11 11.23
C PHE A 74 -19.69 4.79 10.76
N ALA A 75 -21.02 4.66 10.76
CA ALA A 75 -21.73 3.46 10.28
C ALA A 75 -21.48 3.20 8.80
N HIS A 76 -21.43 4.27 7.97
CA HIS A 76 -21.07 4.16 6.56
C HIS A 76 -19.64 3.66 6.37
N GLY A 77 -18.66 4.29 7.00
CA GLY A 77 -17.25 3.91 6.90
C GLY A 77 -16.99 2.49 7.41
N ARG A 78 -17.69 2.06 8.49
CA ARG A 78 -17.63 0.70 8.99
C ARG A 78 -18.15 -0.33 7.98
N ARG A 79 -19.21 -0.01 7.22
CA ARG A 79 -19.70 -0.88 6.12
C ARG A 79 -18.68 -0.95 4.98
N MET A 80 -18.10 0.18 4.60
CA MET A 80 -17.08 0.22 3.53
C MET A 80 -15.85 -0.59 3.92
N PHE A 81 -15.33 -0.44 5.14
CA PHE A 81 -14.20 -1.21 5.64
C PHE A 81 -14.47 -2.73 5.63
N PHE A 82 -15.69 -3.14 5.99
CA PHE A 82 -16.08 -4.55 5.96
C PHE A 82 -16.17 -5.10 4.52
N GLN A 83 -16.69 -4.30 3.58
CA GLN A 83 -16.75 -4.66 2.16
C GLN A 83 -15.36 -4.78 1.55
N GLU A 84 -14.44 -3.86 1.90
CA GLU A 84 -13.04 -3.90 1.53
C GLU A 84 -12.37 -5.18 2.01
N ALA A 85 -12.50 -5.52 3.29
CA ALA A 85 -11.95 -6.75 3.86
C ALA A 85 -12.45 -8.00 3.12
N ASN A 86 -13.76 -8.04 2.80
CA ASN A 86 -14.36 -9.13 2.06
C ASN A 86 -13.81 -9.23 0.62
N ALA A 87 -13.66 -8.10 -0.07
CA ALA A 87 -13.10 -8.08 -1.43
C ALA A 87 -11.64 -8.54 -1.46
N LEU A 88 -10.84 -8.10 -0.50
CA LEU A 88 -9.43 -8.50 -0.36
C LEU A 88 -9.26 -9.97 0.03
N ALA A 89 -10.12 -10.52 0.87
CA ALA A 89 -10.08 -11.93 1.25
C ALA A 89 -10.23 -12.89 0.06
N ALA A 90 -10.87 -12.42 -1.03
CA ALA A 90 -11.02 -13.15 -2.28
C ALA A 90 -9.77 -13.10 -3.20
N ILE A 91 -8.75 -12.32 -2.83
CA ILE A 91 -7.50 -12.18 -3.60
C ILE A 91 -6.42 -13.03 -2.93
N LYS A 92 -5.84 -13.96 -3.68
CA LYS A 92 -4.71 -14.78 -3.23
C LYS A 92 -3.55 -14.54 -4.19
N HIS A 93 -2.58 -13.74 -3.74
CA HIS A 93 -1.39 -13.41 -4.52
C HIS A 93 -0.19 -13.22 -3.58
N PRO A 94 1.01 -13.74 -3.91
CA PRO A 94 2.18 -13.67 -3.02
C PRO A 94 2.64 -12.24 -2.71
N ASN A 95 2.32 -11.28 -3.57
CA ASN A 95 2.73 -9.88 -3.44
C ASN A 95 1.59 -8.93 -3.00
N ILE A 96 0.43 -9.48 -2.64
CA ILE A 96 -0.70 -8.80 -2.02
C ILE A 96 -0.88 -9.36 -0.61
N ILE A 97 -1.11 -8.49 0.38
CA ILE A 97 -1.35 -8.92 1.76
C ILE A 97 -2.52 -9.91 1.83
N ASN A 98 -2.31 -11.03 2.50
CA ASN A 98 -3.35 -12.02 2.69
C ASN A 98 -4.25 -11.63 3.87
N VAL A 99 -5.55 -11.43 3.60
CA VAL A 99 -6.58 -11.30 4.64
C VAL A 99 -7.01 -12.70 5.07
N VAL A 100 -6.81 -13.02 6.35
CA VAL A 100 -7.13 -14.35 6.93
C VAL A 100 -8.51 -14.38 7.58
N ASN A 101 -8.96 -13.26 8.15
CA ASN A 101 -10.26 -13.15 8.81
C ASN A 101 -10.73 -11.68 8.86
N PHE A 102 -12.03 -11.46 9.03
CA PHE A 102 -12.60 -10.16 9.35
C PHE A 102 -13.90 -10.35 10.11
N PHE A 103 -14.14 -9.51 11.12
CA PHE A 103 -15.27 -9.66 12.01
C PHE A 103 -15.72 -8.33 12.62
N ARG A 104 -16.88 -8.36 13.29
CA ARG A 104 -17.44 -7.22 14.03
C ARG A 104 -17.34 -7.49 15.51
N ALA A 105 -16.74 -6.57 16.26
CA ALA A 105 -16.68 -6.59 17.71
C ALA A 105 -16.56 -5.15 18.24
N ASN A 106 -16.81 -4.92 19.54
CA ASN A 106 -16.57 -3.65 20.22
C ASN A 106 -17.15 -2.42 19.49
N GLY A 107 -18.33 -2.56 18.86
CA GLY A 107 -18.96 -1.46 18.11
C GLY A 107 -18.30 -1.12 16.77
N THR A 108 -17.22 -1.80 16.38
CA THR A 108 -16.48 -1.55 15.15
C THR A 108 -16.26 -2.83 14.32
N VAL A 109 -15.30 -2.79 13.39
CA VAL A 109 -14.90 -3.89 12.52
C VAL A 109 -13.38 -4.06 12.55
N TYR A 110 -12.95 -5.30 12.44
CA TYR A 110 -11.56 -5.73 12.44
C TYR A 110 -11.26 -6.52 11.19
N MET A 111 -10.07 -6.29 10.62
CA MET A 111 -9.50 -7.08 9.52
C MET A 111 -8.22 -7.73 10.05
N VAL A 112 -8.15 -9.05 9.97
CA VAL A 112 -6.98 -9.84 10.36
C VAL A 112 -6.21 -10.22 9.11
N MET A 113 -4.93 -9.92 9.10
CA MET A 113 -4.02 -10.15 7.99
C MET A 113 -2.82 -10.97 8.45
N GLU A 114 -2.15 -11.62 7.52
CA GLU A 114 -0.84 -12.19 7.80
C GLU A 114 0.11 -11.12 8.37
N PHE A 115 0.94 -11.49 9.33
CA PHE A 115 2.01 -10.61 9.79
C PHE A 115 3.23 -10.75 8.89
N VAL A 116 3.55 -9.70 8.14
CA VAL A 116 4.69 -9.69 7.23
C VAL A 116 5.95 -9.20 7.95
N LYS A 117 6.87 -10.13 8.24
CA LYS A 117 8.21 -9.77 8.73
C LYS A 117 9.01 -9.10 7.62
N GLY A 118 9.75 -8.04 7.96
CA GLY A 118 10.59 -7.35 6.97
C GLY A 118 10.75 -5.86 7.25
N ILE A 119 11.01 -5.10 6.20
CA ILE A 119 11.18 -3.65 6.26
C ILE A 119 10.29 -3.00 5.20
N ASN A 120 9.67 -1.87 5.52
CA ASN A 120 8.95 -1.12 4.50
C ASN A 120 9.93 -0.43 3.53
N LEU A 121 9.50 -0.26 2.29
CA LEU A 121 10.34 0.32 1.23
C LEU A 121 10.72 1.78 1.54
N GLN A 122 9.91 2.53 2.28
CA GLN A 122 10.24 3.90 2.71
C GLN A 122 11.50 3.94 3.58
N ASP A 123 11.58 3.04 4.57
CA ASP A 123 12.76 2.96 5.43
C ASP A 123 13.96 2.40 4.67
N TYR A 124 13.72 1.50 3.72
CA TYR A 124 14.78 1.00 2.84
C TYR A 124 15.37 2.13 1.97
N ILE A 125 14.51 2.94 1.32
CA ILE A 125 14.94 4.12 0.54
C ILE A 125 15.72 5.10 1.41
N LYS A 126 15.23 5.41 2.61
CA LYS A 126 15.91 6.34 3.55
C LYS A 126 17.31 5.85 3.93
N ARG A 127 17.46 4.55 4.23
CA ARG A 127 18.77 3.97 4.60
C ARG A 127 19.78 4.03 3.47
N HIS A 128 19.34 3.90 2.23
CA HIS A 128 20.19 3.95 1.03
C HIS A 128 20.30 5.36 0.42
N LYS A 129 19.53 6.34 0.93
CA LYS A 129 19.47 7.71 0.40
C LYS A 129 19.04 7.78 -1.07
N GLY A 130 18.16 6.88 -1.52
CA GLY A 130 17.82 6.67 -2.91
C GLY A 130 18.90 5.90 -3.68
N GLY A 131 19.01 6.15 -4.99
CA GLY A 131 20.02 5.52 -5.85
C GLY A 131 19.92 3.99 -5.93
N LEU A 132 18.72 3.43 -5.68
CA LEU A 132 18.50 2.00 -5.74
C LEU A 132 18.67 1.50 -7.17
N SER A 133 19.39 0.39 -7.35
CA SER A 133 19.74 -0.13 -8.67
C SER A 133 18.51 -0.48 -9.52
N GLU A 134 18.68 -0.44 -10.81
CA GLU A 134 17.63 -0.84 -11.77
C GLU A 134 17.17 -2.28 -11.52
N THR A 135 18.12 -3.21 -11.25
CA THR A 135 17.80 -4.59 -10.90
C THR A 135 16.91 -4.67 -9.66
N PHE A 136 17.17 -3.84 -8.64
CA PHE A 136 16.31 -3.78 -7.46
C PHE A 136 14.90 -3.27 -7.81
N ILE A 137 14.80 -2.23 -8.65
CA ILE A 137 13.52 -1.68 -9.08
C ILE A 137 12.69 -2.75 -9.80
N TYR A 138 13.27 -3.46 -10.77
CA TYR A 138 12.58 -4.56 -11.45
C TYR A 138 12.19 -5.69 -10.50
N HIS A 139 13.10 -6.10 -9.60
CA HIS A 139 12.82 -7.15 -8.62
C HIS A 139 11.62 -6.82 -7.72
N VAL A 140 11.46 -5.56 -7.33
CA VAL A 140 10.35 -5.12 -6.48
C VAL A 140 9.09 -4.88 -7.29
N PHE A 141 9.17 -4.16 -8.41
CA PHE A 141 7.95 -3.65 -9.04
C PHE A 141 7.31 -4.63 -10.03
N LEU A 142 8.04 -5.53 -10.69
CA LEU A 142 7.39 -6.51 -11.58
C LEU A 142 6.43 -7.44 -10.82
N PRO A 143 6.80 -8.05 -9.67
CA PRO A 143 5.85 -8.85 -8.89
C PRO A 143 4.69 -8.04 -8.30
N LEU A 144 4.92 -6.78 -7.91
CA LEU A 144 3.85 -5.90 -7.43
C LEU A 144 2.85 -5.56 -8.53
N LEU A 145 3.33 -5.31 -9.75
CA LEU A 145 2.49 -5.05 -10.91
C LEU A 145 1.63 -6.28 -11.25
N ASP A 146 2.18 -7.50 -11.14
CA ASP A 146 1.38 -8.71 -11.33
C ASP A 146 0.25 -8.84 -10.30
N GLY A 147 0.54 -8.54 -9.03
CA GLY A 147 -0.49 -8.47 -7.97
C GLY A 147 -1.54 -7.38 -8.25
N LEU A 148 -1.09 -6.19 -8.67
CA LEU A 148 -1.96 -5.07 -8.99
C LEU A 148 -2.87 -5.38 -10.19
N ARG A 149 -2.36 -6.10 -11.20
CA ARG A 149 -3.15 -6.59 -12.33
C ARG A 149 -4.30 -7.49 -11.88
N GLN A 150 -4.05 -8.40 -10.93
CA GLN A 150 -5.10 -9.25 -10.37
C GLN A 150 -6.13 -8.45 -9.56
N LEU A 151 -5.70 -7.42 -8.83
CA LEU A 151 -6.59 -6.50 -8.12
C LEU A 151 -7.52 -5.78 -9.12
N HIS A 152 -6.94 -5.19 -10.17
CA HIS A 152 -7.69 -4.48 -11.21
C HIS A 152 -8.66 -5.40 -11.98
N ALA A 153 -8.27 -6.65 -12.25
CA ALA A 153 -9.15 -7.65 -12.86
C ALA A 153 -10.39 -7.99 -12.02
N LYS A 154 -10.34 -7.74 -10.70
CA LYS A 154 -11.50 -7.84 -9.79
C LYS A 154 -12.31 -6.55 -9.69
N GLY A 155 -11.97 -5.52 -10.47
CA GLY A 155 -12.62 -4.22 -10.43
C GLY A 155 -12.25 -3.40 -9.19
N LEU A 156 -11.11 -3.65 -8.57
CA LEU A 156 -10.63 -2.96 -7.37
C LEU A 156 -9.42 -2.09 -7.70
N LEU A 157 -9.31 -0.94 -7.04
CA LEU A 157 -8.15 -0.05 -7.07
C LEU A 157 -7.56 0.05 -5.68
N HIS A 158 -6.23 0.19 -5.57
CA HIS A 158 -5.54 0.31 -4.29
C HIS A 158 -5.63 1.73 -3.69
N MET A 159 -5.42 2.76 -4.49
CA MET A 159 -5.59 4.19 -4.20
C MET A 159 -4.63 4.81 -3.17
N ASP A 160 -3.74 4.04 -2.55
CA ASP A 160 -2.71 4.55 -1.61
C ASP A 160 -1.36 3.80 -1.76
N ILE A 161 -0.93 3.58 -3.01
CA ILE A 161 0.40 2.99 -3.28
C ILE A 161 1.46 4.05 -2.97
N LYS A 162 2.42 3.67 -2.12
CA LYS A 162 3.56 4.49 -1.70
C LYS A 162 4.62 3.61 -1.07
N PRO A 163 5.87 4.08 -0.91
CA PRO A 163 6.92 3.28 -0.30
C PRO A 163 6.58 2.74 1.10
N GLY A 164 5.81 3.49 1.90
CA GLY A 164 5.40 3.06 3.25
C GLY A 164 4.45 1.85 3.25
N ASN A 165 3.70 1.65 2.16
CA ASN A 165 2.73 0.55 2.01
C ASN A 165 3.30 -0.65 1.23
N ILE A 166 4.57 -0.63 0.85
CA ILE A 166 5.29 -1.77 0.26
C ILE A 166 6.25 -2.33 1.28
N HIS A 167 6.07 -3.60 1.64
CA HIS A 167 6.93 -4.30 2.59
C HIS A 167 7.83 -5.28 1.86
N LEU A 168 9.11 -5.30 2.22
CA LEU A 168 10.09 -6.22 1.69
C LEU A 168 10.30 -7.34 2.71
N ARG A 169 9.88 -8.56 2.37
CA ARG A 169 10.14 -9.76 3.17
C ARG A 169 11.65 -10.06 3.22
N PRO A 170 12.12 -10.88 4.17
CA PRO A 170 13.46 -11.46 4.09
C PRO A 170 13.70 -12.10 2.72
N GLY A 171 14.81 -11.72 2.05
CA GLY A 171 15.05 -12.10 0.64
C GLY A 171 14.61 -11.07 -0.40
N GLY A 172 13.96 -9.97 0.03
CA GLY A 172 13.62 -8.82 -0.83
C GLY A 172 12.28 -8.94 -1.55
N ASN A 173 11.52 -10.03 -1.39
CA ASN A 173 10.22 -10.21 -2.02
C ASN A 173 9.21 -9.17 -1.52
N PRO A 174 8.61 -8.36 -2.40
CA PRO A 174 7.71 -7.29 -2.00
C PRO A 174 6.30 -7.80 -1.68
N VAL A 175 5.62 -7.10 -0.78
CA VAL A 175 4.19 -7.27 -0.48
C VAL A 175 3.55 -5.90 -0.40
N LEU A 176 2.46 -5.72 -1.12
CA LEU A 176 1.63 -4.53 -1.04
C LEU A 176 0.69 -4.65 0.16
N LEU A 177 0.77 -3.68 1.05
CA LEU A 177 -0.02 -3.59 2.29
C LEU A 177 -1.02 -2.46 2.20
N ASP A 178 -1.87 -2.38 3.23
CA ASP A 178 -2.72 -1.24 3.58
C ASP A 178 -3.68 -0.78 2.48
N PHE A 179 -4.68 -1.61 2.26
CA PHE A 179 -5.78 -1.36 1.34
C PHE A 179 -6.89 -0.46 1.94
N GLY A 180 -6.56 0.43 2.88
CA GLY A 180 -7.52 1.32 3.55
C GLY A 180 -8.21 2.34 2.64
N ALA A 181 -7.88 2.36 1.36
CA ALA A 181 -8.47 3.23 0.35
C ALA A 181 -9.03 2.45 -0.85
N VAL A 182 -9.16 1.11 -0.76
CA VAL A 182 -9.65 0.29 -1.87
C VAL A 182 -10.98 0.78 -2.38
N HIS A 183 -11.05 1.02 -3.66
CA HIS A 183 -12.21 1.56 -4.34
C HIS A 183 -12.72 0.57 -5.41
N GLN A 184 -14.03 0.35 -5.44
CA GLN A 184 -14.66 -0.38 -6.54
C GLN A 184 -14.80 0.53 -7.75
N MET A 185 -14.26 0.15 -8.91
CA MET A 185 -14.27 0.95 -10.14
C MET A 185 -15.66 1.39 -10.58
N GLN A 186 -16.70 0.63 -10.26
CA GLN A 186 -18.07 0.90 -10.70
C GLN A 186 -18.82 1.95 -9.88
N THR A 187 -18.33 2.33 -8.68
CA THR A 187 -19.02 3.25 -7.76
C THR A 187 -18.45 4.67 -7.75
N SER A 188 -17.41 4.94 -8.52
CA SER A 188 -16.49 6.06 -8.32
C SER A 188 -16.82 7.35 -9.06
N ARG A 189 -18.08 7.66 -9.35
CA ARG A 189 -18.47 8.98 -9.91
C ARG A 189 -18.64 10.09 -8.87
N LYS A 190 -18.35 9.84 -7.59
CA LYS A 190 -18.49 10.88 -6.56
C LYS A 190 -17.28 10.84 -5.63
N TYR A 191 -16.59 11.99 -5.55
CA TYR A 191 -15.63 12.27 -4.49
C TYR A 191 -16.23 11.87 -3.14
N GLN A 192 -15.55 10.97 -2.42
CA GLN A 192 -15.92 10.63 -1.05
C GLN A 192 -15.06 11.47 -0.11
N PRO A 193 -15.66 12.31 0.75
CA PRO A 193 -14.91 13.02 1.79
C PRO A 193 -14.23 12.00 2.69
N GLY A 194 -12.90 12.06 2.78
CA GLY A 194 -12.13 11.18 3.66
C GLY A 194 -11.05 10.36 2.98
N GLN A 195 -10.86 10.45 1.67
CA GLN A 195 -9.71 9.84 1.01
C GLN A 195 -8.41 10.47 1.53
N VAL A 196 -7.51 9.62 2.00
CA VAL A 196 -6.16 10.04 2.42
C VAL A 196 -5.35 10.31 1.17
N LEU A 197 -5.00 11.57 0.91
CA LEU A 197 -4.06 11.94 -0.14
C LEU A 197 -2.64 11.87 0.43
N THR A 198 -1.77 11.19 -0.28
CA THR A 198 -0.34 11.15 0.03
C THR A 198 0.41 12.04 -0.95
N LEU A 199 0.91 13.20 -0.48
CA LEU A 199 1.61 14.18 -1.31
C LEU A 199 2.76 13.54 -2.07
N GLY A 200 2.81 13.81 -3.38
CA GLY A 200 3.79 13.25 -4.31
C GLY A 200 3.45 11.88 -4.88
N PHE A 201 2.57 11.11 -4.23
CA PHE A 201 2.16 9.77 -4.69
C PHE A 201 0.73 9.71 -5.20
N SER A 202 -0.18 10.54 -4.68
CA SER A 202 -1.56 10.62 -5.17
C SER A 202 -1.64 11.53 -6.40
N PRO A 203 -2.26 11.06 -7.51
CA PRO A 203 -2.48 11.86 -8.71
C PRO A 203 -3.65 12.84 -8.55
N VAL A 204 -3.76 13.79 -9.51
CA VAL A 204 -4.72 14.90 -9.44
C VAL A 204 -6.17 14.47 -9.41
N GLU A 205 -6.54 13.42 -10.13
CA GLU A 205 -7.92 12.92 -10.20
C GLU A 205 -8.42 12.37 -8.85
N GLN A 206 -7.51 12.00 -7.95
CA GLN A 206 -7.84 11.53 -6.61
C GLN A 206 -8.31 12.64 -5.68
N SER A 207 -7.87 13.89 -5.93
CA SER A 207 -8.23 15.07 -5.14
C SER A 207 -9.38 15.88 -5.74
N MET A 208 -9.65 15.72 -7.04
CA MET A 208 -10.65 16.50 -7.75
C MET A 208 -12.07 16.00 -7.47
N TYR A 209 -12.99 16.93 -7.19
CA TYR A 209 -14.41 16.62 -7.12
C TYR A 209 -14.89 16.06 -8.47
N GLY A 210 -15.42 14.83 -8.46
CA GLY A 210 -15.86 14.14 -9.69
C GLY A 210 -14.69 13.58 -10.53
N GLY A 211 -13.48 13.53 -9.99
CA GLY A 211 -12.34 12.89 -10.66
C GLY A 211 -12.64 11.44 -11.01
N TYR A 212 -12.31 11.05 -12.23
CA TYR A 212 -12.51 9.69 -12.72
C TYR A 212 -11.27 8.86 -12.42
N VAL A 213 -11.35 7.98 -11.41
CA VAL A 213 -10.26 7.09 -11.01
C VAL A 213 -10.35 5.75 -11.76
N GLY A 214 -9.20 5.16 -12.03
CA GLY A 214 -9.07 3.90 -12.76
C GLY A 214 -7.68 3.28 -12.55
N PRO A 215 -7.31 2.24 -13.31
CA PRO A 215 -5.98 1.63 -13.22
C PRO A 215 -4.84 2.62 -13.33
N TRP A 216 -4.97 3.65 -14.15
CA TRP A 216 -4.02 4.75 -14.32
C TRP A 216 -3.71 5.53 -13.03
N THR A 217 -4.64 5.52 -12.06
CA THR A 217 -4.47 6.17 -10.76
C THR A 217 -3.41 5.43 -9.92
N ASP A 218 -3.52 4.10 -9.84
CA ASP A 218 -2.53 3.26 -9.18
C ASP A 218 -1.20 3.24 -9.94
N ILE A 219 -1.25 3.29 -11.28
CA ILE A 219 -0.06 3.37 -12.15
C ILE A 219 0.76 4.64 -11.88
N TYR A 220 0.10 5.79 -11.70
CA TYR A 220 0.80 7.00 -11.28
C TYR A 220 1.55 6.79 -9.96
N ALA A 221 0.89 6.22 -8.97
CA ALA A 221 1.48 5.96 -7.66
C ALA A 221 2.66 4.95 -7.71
N ILE A 222 2.59 3.95 -8.60
CA ILE A 222 3.72 3.05 -8.91
C ILE A 222 4.88 3.84 -9.53
N GLY A 223 4.64 4.66 -10.56
CA GLY A 223 5.66 5.52 -11.18
C GLY A 223 6.33 6.46 -10.17
N ALA A 224 5.53 7.10 -9.30
CA ALA A 224 6.01 7.95 -8.22
C ALA A 224 6.88 7.19 -7.21
N THR A 225 6.49 5.95 -6.90
CA THR A 225 7.25 5.09 -5.98
C THR A 225 8.56 4.60 -6.61
N MET A 226 8.57 4.21 -7.90
CA MET A 226 9.79 3.89 -8.63
C MET A 226 10.75 5.08 -8.66
N ARG A 227 10.24 6.27 -8.97
CA ARG A 227 11.04 7.49 -8.99
C ARG A 227 11.62 7.80 -7.60
N ALA A 228 10.85 7.64 -6.54
CA ALA A 228 11.35 7.80 -5.17
C ALA A 228 12.47 6.83 -4.80
N CYS A 229 12.48 5.62 -5.38
CA CYS A 229 13.60 4.67 -5.22
C CYS A 229 14.91 5.22 -5.83
N ILE A 230 14.82 6.00 -6.90
CA ILE A 230 15.97 6.62 -7.56
C ILE A 230 16.38 7.89 -6.81
N GLU A 231 15.44 8.81 -6.54
CA GLU A 231 15.72 10.14 -5.97
C GLU A 231 15.95 10.14 -4.47
N GLY A 232 15.40 9.16 -3.74
CA GLY A 232 15.46 9.12 -2.28
C GLY A 232 14.37 9.91 -1.56
N HIS A 233 13.51 10.59 -2.30
CA HIS A 233 12.39 11.40 -1.79
C HIS A 233 11.18 11.30 -2.71
N ALA A 234 10.01 11.73 -2.20
CA ALA A 234 8.79 11.81 -3.00
C ALA A 234 8.91 12.85 -4.13
N PRO A 235 8.30 12.59 -5.30
CA PRO A 235 8.14 13.60 -6.33
C PRO A 235 7.34 14.82 -5.85
N PRO A 236 7.39 15.96 -6.57
CA PRO A 236 6.50 17.09 -6.31
C PRO A 236 5.03 16.66 -6.37
N PRO A 237 4.14 17.24 -5.54
CA PRO A 237 2.72 16.95 -5.56
C PRO A 237 2.09 17.15 -6.93
N ALA A 238 1.23 16.23 -7.37
CA ALA A 238 0.61 16.24 -8.69
C ALA A 238 -0.17 17.53 -8.98
N GLU A 239 -0.81 18.15 -7.97
CA GLU A 239 -1.53 19.40 -8.12
C GLU A 239 -0.58 20.58 -8.40
N GLN A 240 0.60 20.59 -7.79
CA GLN A 240 1.62 21.60 -8.09
C GLN A 240 2.14 21.44 -9.52
N ARG A 241 2.44 20.20 -9.92
CA ARG A 241 2.88 19.87 -11.28
C ARG A 241 1.84 20.28 -12.35
N ARG A 242 0.54 20.14 -12.03
CA ARG A 242 -0.55 20.55 -12.91
C ARG A 242 -0.58 22.08 -13.14
N LEU A 243 -0.22 22.86 -12.12
CA LEU A 243 -0.15 24.33 -12.22
C LEU A 243 1.11 24.78 -12.95
N GLU A 244 2.22 24.16 -12.60
CA GLU A 244 3.54 24.42 -13.18
C GLU A 244 4.38 23.14 -13.12
N GLU A 245 4.73 22.59 -14.28
CA GLU A 245 5.56 21.39 -14.32
C GLU A 245 7.02 21.74 -14.01
N THR A 246 7.42 21.46 -12.78
CA THR A 246 8.78 21.70 -12.28
C THR A 246 9.63 20.45 -12.24
N MET A 247 9.00 19.27 -12.37
CA MET A 247 9.69 17.99 -12.34
C MET A 247 10.30 17.67 -13.71
N LYS A 248 11.64 17.61 -13.76
CA LYS A 248 12.34 17.20 -14.97
C LYS A 248 12.08 15.72 -15.27
N PRO A 249 11.96 15.31 -16.54
CA PRO A 249 11.83 13.92 -16.94
C PRO A 249 12.97 13.05 -16.38
N ALA A 250 12.63 11.85 -15.91
CA ALA A 250 13.61 10.92 -15.37
C ALA A 250 14.67 10.54 -16.43
N VAL A 251 14.24 10.38 -17.69
CA VAL A 251 15.12 10.07 -18.83
C VAL A 251 16.19 11.15 -19.07
N GLU A 252 15.93 12.40 -18.70
CA GLU A 252 16.93 13.46 -18.81
C GLU A 252 17.90 13.46 -17.63
N VAL A 253 17.36 13.26 -16.42
CA VAL A 253 18.12 13.41 -15.17
C VAL A 253 18.97 12.19 -14.85
N PHE A 254 18.45 10.97 -15.06
CA PHE A 254 19.06 9.73 -14.56
C PHE A 254 19.68 8.82 -15.65
N LYS A 255 19.75 9.28 -16.89
CA LYS A 255 20.26 8.50 -18.06
C LYS A 255 21.65 7.88 -17.91
N LYS A 256 22.46 8.36 -16.95
CA LYS A 256 23.80 7.80 -16.69
C LYS A 256 23.78 6.55 -15.80
N GLY A 257 22.69 6.33 -15.07
CA GLY A 257 22.60 5.26 -14.06
C GLY A 257 21.55 4.20 -14.34
N TYR A 258 20.64 4.47 -15.28
CA TYR A 258 19.48 3.61 -15.55
C TYR A 258 19.21 3.52 -17.04
N SER A 259 18.58 2.43 -17.46
CA SER A 259 18.20 2.24 -18.87
C SER A 259 17.15 3.28 -19.30
N GLU A 260 17.23 3.68 -20.56
CA GLU A 260 16.24 4.59 -21.17
C GLU A 260 14.82 4.01 -21.07
N LYS A 261 14.69 2.70 -21.17
CA LYS A 261 13.43 1.97 -21.09
C LYS A 261 12.75 2.15 -19.72
N LEU A 262 13.46 1.90 -18.62
CA LEU A 262 12.95 2.12 -17.26
C LEU A 262 12.55 3.59 -17.05
N LEU A 263 13.42 4.51 -17.45
CA LEU A 263 13.20 5.94 -17.22
C LEU A 263 12.00 6.47 -17.99
N ARG A 264 11.82 6.07 -19.26
CA ARG A 264 10.64 6.42 -20.08
C ARG A 264 9.35 5.81 -19.52
N ALA A 265 9.39 4.58 -18.99
CA ALA A 265 8.23 3.96 -18.36
C ALA A 265 7.82 4.72 -17.09
N ILE A 266 8.79 5.19 -16.27
CA ILE A 266 8.54 6.03 -15.10
C ILE A 266 7.93 7.38 -15.53
N ASP A 267 8.49 8.05 -16.54
CA ASP A 267 7.99 9.32 -17.04
C ASP A 267 6.56 9.18 -17.55
N TRP A 268 6.28 8.13 -18.35
CA TRP A 268 4.94 7.86 -18.87
C TRP A 268 3.91 7.58 -17.76
N ALA A 269 4.28 6.80 -16.74
CA ALA A 269 3.41 6.57 -15.58
C ALA A 269 3.12 7.86 -14.79
N LEU A 270 4.04 8.82 -14.80
CA LEU A 270 3.97 10.09 -14.08
C LEU A 270 3.34 11.25 -14.87
N GLU A 271 2.79 11.01 -16.07
CA GLU A 271 2.02 12.02 -16.78
C GLU A 271 0.93 12.60 -15.86
N VAL A 272 0.79 13.93 -15.84
CA VAL A 272 -0.15 14.60 -14.93
C VAL A 272 -1.60 14.35 -15.34
N ASP A 273 -1.87 14.38 -16.66
CA ASP A 273 -3.18 14.05 -17.21
C ASP A 273 -3.34 12.51 -17.26
N PRO A 274 -4.37 11.94 -16.59
CA PRO A 274 -4.60 10.50 -16.58
C PRO A 274 -4.80 9.87 -17.97
N MET A 275 -5.28 10.64 -18.95
CA MET A 275 -5.51 10.15 -20.32
C MET A 275 -4.22 9.84 -21.08
N TYR A 276 -3.11 10.43 -20.68
CA TYR A 276 -1.79 10.21 -21.31
C TYR A 276 -0.94 9.16 -20.60
N ARG A 277 -1.42 8.57 -19.51
CA ARG A 277 -0.73 7.48 -18.79
C ARG A 277 -1.00 6.11 -19.41
N PRO A 278 -0.22 5.07 -19.08
CA PRO A 278 -0.65 3.69 -19.29
C PRO A 278 -2.06 3.48 -18.70
N GLN A 279 -2.97 2.94 -19.51
CA GLN A 279 -4.36 2.73 -19.10
C GLN A 279 -4.56 1.40 -18.38
N SER A 280 -3.59 0.51 -18.46
CA SER A 280 -3.57 -0.80 -17.80
C SER A 280 -2.18 -1.13 -17.26
N VAL A 281 -2.13 -2.05 -16.29
CA VAL A 281 -0.87 -2.60 -15.80
C VAL A 281 -0.09 -3.30 -16.93
N ASP A 282 -0.79 -3.95 -17.86
CA ASP A 282 -0.16 -4.64 -18.99
C ASP A 282 0.59 -3.68 -19.90
N GLU A 283 0.05 -2.48 -20.18
CA GLU A 283 0.74 -1.44 -20.94
C GLU A 283 2.03 -0.98 -20.25
N LEU A 284 1.99 -0.79 -18.91
CA LEU A 284 3.20 -0.44 -18.16
C LEU A 284 4.23 -1.58 -18.16
N LEU A 285 3.80 -2.84 -18.03
CA LEU A 285 4.67 -4.00 -18.11
C LEU A 285 5.35 -4.13 -19.47
N GLN A 286 4.64 -3.88 -20.57
CA GLN A 286 5.23 -3.84 -21.93
C GLN A 286 6.27 -2.73 -22.04
N ALA A 287 5.98 -1.53 -21.55
CA ALA A 287 6.93 -0.43 -21.51
C ALA A 287 8.21 -0.77 -20.72
N LEU A 288 8.07 -1.53 -19.62
CA LEU A 288 9.19 -2.06 -18.85
C LEU A 288 9.89 -3.26 -19.51
N GLY A 289 9.36 -3.77 -20.64
CA GLY A 289 9.94 -4.88 -21.40
C GLY A 289 9.65 -6.26 -20.91
N ASN A 290 8.59 -6.41 -20.17
CA ASN A 290 8.11 -7.70 -19.72
C ASN A 290 7.01 -8.17 -20.68
N ASP A 291 7.39 -8.66 -21.86
CA ASP A 291 6.45 -9.19 -22.87
C ASP A 291 5.94 -10.58 -22.54
N SER A 292 6.40 -11.21 -21.47
CA SER A 292 6.02 -12.55 -21.05
C SER A 292 5.10 -12.49 -19.84
N GLY A 293 4.03 -13.27 -19.89
CA GLY A 293 3.30 -13.75 -18.71
C GLY A 293 4.27 -14.38 -17.69
N PRO A 294 3.78 -14.86 -16.52
CA PRO A 294 4.64 -15.32 -15.44
C PRO A 294 5.73 -16.25 -15.99
N PRO A 295 6.99 -16.12 -15.53
CA PRO A 295 8.07 -16.97 -16.00
C PRO A 295 7.66 -18.42 -15.75
N GLY A 296 7.40 -19.13 -16.83
CA GLY A 296 7.43 -20.58 -16.83
C GLY A 296 8.83 -20.99 -16.39
N ASP A 297 8.89 -22.01 -15.56
CA ASP A 297 10.05 -22.60 -14.91
C ASP A 297 11.15 -22.99 -15.93
N GLU A 298 11.88 -21.98 -16.44
CA GLU A 298 13.10 -22.20 -17.22
C GLU A 298 14.28 -21.71 -16.40
N GLY A 299 15.17 -22.66 -16.08
CA GLY A 299 16.36 -22.57 -15.24
C GLY A 299 17.21 -21.32 -15.46
N GLY A 300 16.92 -20.27 -14.71
CA GLY A 300 17.64 -19.00 -14.67
C GLY A 300 18.68 -18.99 -13.57
N ASP A 301 19.89 -18.76 -13.99
CA ASP A 301 21.16 -18.62 -13.28
C ASP A 301 21.02 -18.19 -11.79
N SER A 302 21.23 -19.13 -10.89
CA SER A 302 21.20 -18.96 -9.42
C SER A 302 22.27 -17.97 -8.89
N SER A 303 23.15 -17.44 -9.73
CA SER A 303 24.25 -16.54 -9.37
C SER A 303 23.81 -15.11 -9.06
N VAL A 304 22.70 -14.64 -9.67
CA VAL A 304 22.19 -13.27 -9.47
C VAL A 304 21.41 -13.18 -8.14
N LEU A 305 20.64 -14.23 -7.81
CA LEU A 305 19.93 -14.33 -6.53
C LEU A 305 20.88 -14.42 -5.32
N GLY A 306 22.03 -15.08 -5.50
CA GLY A 306 23.08 -15.15 -4.48
C GLY A 306 23.71 -13.79 -4.16
N LYS A 307 23.89 -12.93 -5.16
CA LYS A 307 24.44 -11.57 -4.95
C LYS A 307 23.42 -10.60 -4.33
N LEU A 308 22.14 -10.76 -4.61
CA LEU A 308 21.07 -9.98 -3.94
C LEU A 308 20.88 -10.43 -2.49
N ALA A 309 20.99 -11.74 -2.21
CA ALA A 309 20.93 -12.27 -0.85
C ALA A 309 22.11 -11.80 0.02
N SER A 310 23.31 -11.62 -0.53
CA SER A 310 24.49 -11.11 0.21
C SER A 310 24.38 -9.61 0.54
N GLY A 311 23.73 -8.82 -0.32
CA GLY A 311 23.42 -7.39 -0.05
C GLY A 311 22.34 -7.19 1.00
N LEU A 312 21.53 -8.22 1.28
CA LEU A 312 20.41 -8.19 2.24
C LEU A 312 20.71 -9.01 3.52
N SER A 313 21.94 -9.47 3.71
CA SER A 313 22.35 -10.34 4.84
C SER A 313 22.11 -9.72 6.23
N TRP A 314 22.01 -8.40 6.34
CA TRP A 314 21.73 -7.69 7.59
C TRP A 314 20.27 -7.76 8.05
N ILE A 315 19.31 -8.22 7.19
CA ILE A 315 17.91 -8.47 7.59
C ILE A 315 17.79 -9.65 8.56
N LYS A 316 18.85 -10.48 8.72
CA LYS A 316 18.88 -11.64 9.63
C LYS A 316 19.14 -11.28 11.10
N GLY A 317 19.44 -10.03 11.44
CA GLY A 317 20.00 -9.63 12.75
C GLY A 317 19.10 -8.77 13.64
N GLY A 318 17.82 -8.68 13.44
CA GLY A 318 16.93 -7.80 14.21
C GLY A 318 15.89 -8.50 15.07
N ALA A 319 16.28 -9.50 15.88
CA ALA A 319 15.45 -10.05 16.95
C ALA A 319 16.25 -9.96 18.28
N ARG A 320 16.13 -8.83 18.97
CA ARG A 320 16.23 -8.67 20.43
C ARG A 320 15.34 -7.53 20.84
#